data_18a76cb8671b4681427334f29731da46
#
_entry.id   18a76cb8671b4681427334f29731da46
#
_cell.length_a   1.000
_cell.length_b   1.000
_cell.length_c   1.000
_cell.angle_alpha   90.00
_cell.angle_beta   90.00
_cell.angle_gamma   90.00
#
_symmetry.space_group_name_H-M   'P 1'
#
loop_
_entity.id
_entity.type
_entity.pdbx_description
1 polymer ?
#
loop_
_entity_poly.entity_id
_entity_poly.type
_entity_poly.pdbx_seq_one_letter_code
_entity_poly.pdbx_strand_id
1 'polypeptide(L)'
;FNVLNPMGYDAYGLPAEQYAIQTGQHPAITTVNNINRYREQLDKIGFSFDWNREIRTCDPEYYHWTQWAFQKMFNSYYCNDEQEARPIEELEKAFAIYGNEGLNAACSKDISFTAEEWNAKSEKEKQEILMNYRIAYLGETMVNWCAELGTVLANDEVVDGVSERGGFPVIQKKMRQWCLRVSAYAQRLLDGLDTIEWTDSLKETQRNWIGR
;
A
#
# COMPACT_ATOMS: atom_id res chain seq x y z
N PHE A 1 24.21 10.74 27.32
CA PHE A 1 24.06 10.50 25.88
C PHE A 1 22.70 11.00 25.42
N ASN A 2 22.64 11.62 24.25
CA ASN A 2 21.37 11.90 23.59
C ASN A 2 20.90 10.63 22.87
N VAL A 3 19.72 10.14 23.23
CA VAL A 3 19.15 8.93 22.66
C VAL A 3 17.93 9.31 21.81
N LEU A 4 17.97 8.97 20.52
CA LEU A 4 16.81 9.06 19.62
C LEU A 4 16.21 7.66 19.49
N ASN A 5 15.21 7.36 20.30
CA ASN A 5 14.48 6.09 20.29
C ASN A 5 12.97 6.37 20.39
N PRO A 6 12.34 6.86 19.30
CA PRO A 6 10.92 7.17 19.30
C PRO A 6 10.07 5.89 19.32
N MET A 7 8.86 5.99 19.84
CA MET A 7 7.84 4.95 19.79
C MET A 7 6.79 5.29 18.72
N GLY A 8 6.47 4.32 17.85
CA GLY A 8 5.37 4.40 16.91
C GLY A 8 4.33 3.33 17.20
N TYR A 9 3.05 3.74 17.23
CA TYR A 9 1.92 2.84 17.39
C TYR A 9 1.22 2.67 16.04
N ASP A 10 1.21 1.43 15.54
CA ASP A 10 0.34 1.03 14.43
C ASP A 10 -1.08 0.89 14.98
N ALA A 11 -1.88 1.92 14.76
CA ALA A 11 -3.13 2.14 15.46
C ALA A 11 -4.38 1.96 14.58
N TYR A 12 -4.24 1.31 13.44
CA TYR A 12 -5.33 0.84 12.61
C TYR A 12 -5.42 -0.69 12.67
N GLY A 13 -6.60 -1.20 12.33
CA GLY A 13 -6.73 -2.58 11.99
C GLY A 13 -7.83 -3.35 12.71
N LEU A 14 -7.96 -4.59 12.26
CA LEU A 14 -9.00 -5.55 12.64
C LEU A 14 -9.15 -5.79 14.15
N PRO A 15 -8.09 -5.85 14.98
CA PRO A 15 -8.27 -6.09 16.42
C PRO A 15 -9.14 -5.05 17.13
N ALA A 16 -8.90 -3.77 16.87
CA ALA A 16 -9.68 -2.69 17.50
C ALA A 16 -11.11 -2.61 16.92
N GLU A 17 -11.26 -2.88 15.62
CA GLU A 17 -12.55 -2.88 14.92
C GLU A 17 -13.43 -4.03 15.41
N GLN A 18 -12.91 -5.24 15.52
CA GLN A 18 -13.66 -6.41 16.03
C GLN A 18 -14.01 -6.24 17.51
N TYR A 19 -13.14 -5.67 18.31
CA TYR A 19 -13.46 -5.35 19.70
C TYR A 19 -14.60 -4.31 19.80
N ALA A 20 -14.60 -3.32 18.90
CA ALA A 20 -15.70 -2.34 18.83
C ALA A 20 -17.05 -2.98 18.47
N ILE A 21 -17.06 -3.92 17.53
CA ILE A 21 -18.27 -4.68 17.15
C ILE A 21 -18.78 -5.50 18.34
N GLN A 22 -17.89 -6.17 19.07
CA GLN A 22 -18.26 -7.03 20.21
C GLN A 22 -18.75 -6.24 21.42
N THR A 23 -18.18 -5.08 21.69
CA THR A 23 -18.41 -4.33 22.94
C THR A 23 -19.23 -3.06 22.78
N GLY A 24 -19.42 -2.59 21.55
CA GLY A 24 -20.02 -1.29 21.26
C GLY A 24 -19.12 -0.10 21.59
N GLN A 25 -17.85 -0.33 21.97
CA GLN A 25 -16.91 0.73 22.31
C GLN A 25 -16.20 1.24 21.04
N HIS A 26 -16.16 2.57 20.87
CA HIS A 26 -15.49 3.18 19.72
C HIS A 26 -13.98 2.82 19.69
N PRO A 27 -13.40 2.43 18.52
CA PRO A 27 -12.01 1.99 18.41
C PRO A 27 -11.00 2.99 18.97
N ALA A 28 -11.23 4.29 18.80
CA ALA A 28 -10.32 5.32 19.31
C ALA A 28 -10.15 5.27 20.84
N ILE A 29 -11.21 4.92 21.60
CA ILE A 29 -11.15 4.82 23.06
C ILE A 29 -10.28 3.62 23.44
N THR A 30 -10.53 2.47 22.83
CA THR A 30 -9.76 1.24 23.07
C THR A 30 -8.29 1.45 22.70
N THR A 31 -8.01 2.07 21.56
CA THR A 31 -6.65 2.34 21.09
C THR A 31 -5.88 3.22 22.09
N VAL A 32 -6.47 4.33 22.56
CA VAL A 32 -5.83 5.20 23.55
C VAL A 32 -5.55 4.47 24.86
N ASN A 33 -6.52 3.69 25.36
CA ASN A 33 -6.35 2.91 26.57
C ASN A 33 -5.21 1.87 26.44
N ASN A 34 -5.12 1.21 25.31
CA ASN A 34 -4.06 0.24 25.03
C ASN A 34 -2.69 0.91 24.90
N ILE A 35 -2.59 2.06 24.22
CA ILE A 35 -1.36 2.85 24.13
C ILE A 35 -0.85 3.23 25.52
N ASN A 36 -1.72 3.75 26.38
CA ASN A 36 -1.36 4.10 27.74
C ASN A 36 -0.86 2.87 28.52
N ARG A 37 -1.51 1.72 28.31
CA ARG A 37 -1.10 0.46 28.95
C ARG A 37 0.25 -0.04 28.47
N TYR A 38 0.51 0.00 27.16
CA TYR A 38 1.82 -0.35 26.59
C TYR A 38 2.91 0.54 27.15
N ARG A 39 2.69 1.85 27.22
CA ARG A 39 3.64 2.80 27.77
C ARG A 39 4.00 2.46 29.23
N GLU A 40 3.01 2.22 30.08
CA GLU A 40 3.25 1.80 31.46
C GLU A 40 4.08 0.50 31.55
N GLN A 41 3.81 -0.46 30.68
CA GLN A 41 4.53 -1.74 30.67
C GLN A 41 5.97 -1.58 30.21
N LEU A 42 6.21 -0.81 29.16
CA LEU A 42 7.53 -0.55 28.62
C LEU A 42 8.39 0.26 29.59
N ASP A 43 7.80 1.22 30.31
CA ASP A 43 8.48 1.96 31.37
C ASP A 43 8.91 1.04 32.52
N LYS A 44 8.06 0.06 32.92
CA LYS A 44 8.40 -0.93 33.96
C LYS A 44 9.56 -1.85 33.56
N ILE A 45 9.70 -2.15 32.25
CA ILE A 45 10.82 -2.94 31.72
C ILE A 45 12.12 -2.09 31.70
N GLY A 46 12.00 -0.76 31.69
CA GLY A 46 13.12 0.16 31.72
C GLY A 46 13.67 0.52 30.34
N PHE A 47 12.86 0.48 29.29
CA PHE A 47 13.24 0.96 27.98
C PHE A 47 13.42 2.48 27.96
N SER A 48 14.42 2.94 27.20
CA SER A 48 14.76 4.36 27.06
C SER A 48 14.06 4.96 25.82
N PHE A 49 12.73 4.95 25.81
CA PHE A 49 11.97 5.59 24.73
C PHE A 49 11.91 7.11 24.92
N ASP A 50 11.98 7.83 23.81
CA ASP A 50 11.73 9.28 23.76
C ASP A 50 10.23 9.53 23.54
N TRP A 51 9.48 9.50 24.64
CA TRP A 51 8.02 9.67 24.60
C TRP A 51 7.56 11.02 24.04
N ASN A 52 8.43 12.03 23.97
CA ASN A 52 8.09 13.31 23.34
C ASN A 52 8.02 13.21 21.82
N ARG A 53 8.53 12.11 21.25
CA ARG A 53 8.50 11.83 19.81
C ARG A 53 7.66 10.59 19.51
N GLU A 54 6.71 10.25 20.37
CA GLU A 54 5.76 9.19 20.03
C GLU A 54 4.83 9.61 18.90
N ILE A 55 4.49 8.66 18.03
CA ILE A 55 3.57 8.85 16.93
C ILE A 55 2.48 7.76 16.95
N ARG A 56 1.31 8.10 16.41
CA ARG A 56 0.19 7.19 16.23
C ARG A 56 -0.29 7.29 14.79
N THR A 57 -0.34 6.17 14.10
CA THR A 57 -0.71 6.16 12.68
C THR A 57 -2.15 6.60 12.42
N CYS A 58 -3.02 6.55 13.44
CA CYS A 58 -4.41 7.01 13.38
C CYS A 58 -4.60 8.51 13.61
N ASP A 59 -3.56 9.25 14.00
CA ASP A 59 -3.68 10.69 14.19
C ASP A 59 -3.71 11.43 12.86
N PRO A 60 -4.60 12.44 12.67
CA PRO A 60 -4.67 13.21 11.43
C PRO A 60 -3.35 13.85 11.02
N GLU A 61 -2.56 14.32 11.98
CA GLU A 61 -1.23 14.91 11.77
C GLU A 61 -0.23 13.90 11.18
N TYR A 62 -0.44 12.60 11.42
CA TYR A 62 0.35 11.54 10.83
C TYR A 62 -0.22 11.10 9.48
N TYR A 63 -1.49 10.67 9.41
CA TYR A 63 -2.01 10.02 8.21
C TYR A 63 -2.21 10.98 7.02
N HIS A 64 -2.22 12.30 7.22
CA HIS A 64 -2.25 13.21 6.08
C HIS A 64 -1.00 13.06 5.18
N TRP A 65 0.15 12.63 5.74
CA TRP A 65 1.33 12.31 4.96
C TRP A 65 1.16 11.02 4.15
N THR A 66 0.44 10.04 4.69
CA THR A 66 0.05 8.83 3.95
C THR A 66 -0.87 9.19 2.78
N GLN A 67 -1.83 10.09 3.01
CA GLN A 67 -2.72 10.60 1.96
C GLN A 67 -1.95 11.39 0.89
N TRP A 68 -1.00 12.21 1.31
CA TRP A 68 -0.12 12.95 0.40
C TRP A 68 0.71 12.00 -0.47
N ALA A 69 1.31 10.99 0.13
CA ALA A 69 2.08 9.97 -0.59
C ALA A 69 1.21 9.22 -1.60
N PHE A 70 -0.03 8.85 -1.21
CA PHE A 70 -0.99 8.24 -2.11
C PHE A 70 -1.32 9.16 -3.30
N GLN A 71 -1.56 10.45 -3.06
CA GLN A 71 -1.83 11.41 -4.13
C GLN A 71 -0.64 11.52 -5.11
N LYS A 72 0.60 11.50 -4.59
CA LYS A 72 1.80 11.48 -5.45
C LYS A 72 1.84 10.23 -6.33
N MET A 73 1.59 9.05 -5.76
CA MET A 73 1.53 7.80 -6.52
C MET A 73 0.37 7.78 -7.51
N PHE A 74 -0.80 8.34 -7.15
CA PHE A 74 -1.94 8.45 -8.04
C PHE A 74 -1.67 9.37 -9.23
N ASN A 75 -0.94 10.46 -9.02
CA ASN A 75 -0.56 11.42 -10.05
C ASN A 75 0.75 11.08 -10.77
N SER A 76 1.18 9.81 -10.68
CA SER A 76 2.41 9.36 -11.32
C SER A 76 2.18 8.06 -12.09
N TYR A 77 3.00 7.85 -13.13
CA TYR A 77 3.17 6.58 -13.82
C TYR A 77 4.62 6.10 -13.68
N TYR A 78 4.90 4.85 -13.98
CA TYR A 78 6.26 4.30 -13.99
C TYR A 78 6.79 4.22 -15.43
N CYS A 79 7.86 4.96 -15.71
CA CYS A 79 8.60 4.89 -16.98
C CYS A 79 9.61 3.73 -16.92
N ASN A 80 9.45 2.74 -17.80
CA ASN A 80 10.34 1.57 -17.81
C ASN A 80 11.74 1.91 -18.36
N ASP A 81 11.85 2.89 -19.30
CA ASP A 81 13.13 3.29 -19.89
C ASP A 81 14.02 4.00 -18.86
N GLU A 82 13.42 4.88 -18.07
CA GLU A 82 14.15 5.64 -17.05
C GLU A 82 14.15 4.93 -15.68
N GLN A 83 13.35 3.88 -15.52
CA GLN A 83 13.17 3.13 -14.27
C GLN A 83 12.77 3.99 -13.08
N GLU A 84 11.90 4.98 -13.33
CA GLU A 84 11.43 5.90 -12.29
C GLU A 84 9.97 6.32 -12.47
N ALA A 85 9.40 6.89 -11.39
CA ALA A 85 8.09 7.50 -11.41
C ALA A 85 8.14 8.89 -12.08
N ARG A 86 7.21 9.15 -13.00
CA ARG A 86 7.04 10.42 -13.70
C ARG A 86 5.62 10.96 -13.53
N PRO A 87 5.41 12.28 -13.63
CA PRO A 87 4.08 12.88 -13.56
C PRO A 87 3.12 12.34 -14.63
N ILE A 88 1.89 12.00 -14.26
CA ILE A 88 0.89 11.45 -15.19
C ILE A 88 0.54 12.41 -16.33
N GLU A 89 0.66 13.71 -16.11
CA GLU A 89 0.42 14.76 -17.10
C GLU A 89 1.39 14.68 -18.30
N GLU A 90 2.55 14.05 -18.12
CA GLU A 90 3.49 13.81 -19.23
C GLU A 90 2.92 12.77 -20.18
N LEU A 91 2.26 11.72 -19.66
CA LEU A 91 1.54 10.76 -20.48
C LEU A 91 0.37 11.40 -21.22
N GLU A 92 -0.41 12.23 -20.56
CA GLU A 92 -1.55 12.91 -21.18
C GLU A 92 -1.10 13.74 -22.39
N LYS A 93 0.01 14.45 -22.25
CA LYS A 93 0.61 15.24 -23.34
C LYS A 93 1.15 14.34 -24.47
N ALA A 94 1.84 13.26 -24.09
CA ALA A 94 2.37 12.31 -25.08
C ALA A 94 1.23 11.63 -25.86
N PHE A 95 0.17 11.19 -25.19
CA PHE A 95 -1.00 10.57 -25.81
C PHE A 95 -1.72 11.53 -26.78
N ALA A 96 -1.80 12.80 -26.43
CA ALA A 96 -2.43 13.81 -27.27
C ALA A 96 -1.67 14.07 -28.60
N ILE A 97 -0.34 13.81 -28.63
CA ILE A 97 0.53 14.10 -29.77
C ILE A 97 0.83 12.81 -30.54
N TYR A 98 1.08 11.70 -29.88
CA TYR A 98 1.62 10.48 -30.47
C TYR A 98 0.73 9.25 -30.32
N GLY A 99 -0.34 9.30 -29.48
CA GLY A 99 -0.99 8.09 -29.01
C GLY A 99 -0.10 7.37 -27.99
N ASN A 100 -0.28 6.07 -27.84
CA ASN A 100 0.56 5.27 -26.94
C ASN A 100 1.50 4.29 -27.67
N GLU A 101 1.63 4.38 -28.97
CA GLU A 101 2.56 3.56 -29.75
C GLU A 101 4.01 3.93 -29.40
N GLY A 102 4.83 2.92 -29.11
CA GLY A 102 6.25 3.11 -28.76
C GLY A 102 6.49 3.62 -27.33
N LEU A 103 5.44 3.81 -26.53
CA LEU A 103 5.57 4.21 -25.13
C LEU A 103 5.93 3.01 -24.26
N ASN A 104 7.04 3.09 -23.53
CA ASN A 104 7.48 2.07 -22.60
C ASN A 104 7.16 2.46 -21.14
N ALA A 105 5.90 2.32 -20.78
CA ALA A 105 5.40 2.60 -19.42
C ALA A 105 4.70 1.38 -18.84
N ALA A 106 4.82 1.20 -17.52
CA ALA A 106 4.13 0.11 -16.83
C ALA A 106 2.61 0.30 -16.92
N CYS A 107 1.92 -0.71 -17.46
CA CYS A 107 0.48 -0.68 -17.71
C CYS A 107 -0.18 -1.97 -17.23
N SER A 108 -1.44 -1.90 -16.78
CA SER A 108 -2.20 -3.07 -16.34
C SER A 108 -2.83 -3.86 -17.47
N LYS A 109 -2.99 -3.25 -18.66
CA LYS A 109 -3.66 -3.84 -19.81
C LYS A 109 -2.87 -3.57 -21.09
N ASP A 110 -2.94 -4.49 -22.00
CA ASP A 110 -2.48 -4.27 -23.36
C ASP A 110 -3.56 -3.45 -24.09
N ILE A 111 -3.28 -2.15 -24.26
CA ILE A 111 -4.15 -1.18 -24.92
C ILE A 111 -3.37 -0.44 -25.99
N SER A 112 -3.99 -0.19 -27.13
CA SER A 112 -3.40 0.59 -28.23
C SER A 112 -4.41 1.63 -28.72
N PHE A 113 -3.95 2.85 -28.96
CA PHE A 113 -4.74 3.95 -29.51
C PHE A 113 -3.84 4.99 -30.17
N THR A 114 -4.37 5.65 -31.18
CA THR A 114 -3.72 6.78 -31.86
C THR A 114 -3.98 8.10 -31.11
N ALA A 115 -3.25 9.16 -31.48
CA ALA A 115 -3.49 10.50 -30.95
C ALA A 115 -4.92 11.01 -31.27
N GLU A 116 -5.43 10.69 -32.47
CA GLU A 116 -6.79 11.08 -32.87
C GLU A 116 -7.84 10.39 -31.99
N GLU A 117 -7.66 9.09 -31.78
CA GLU A 117 -8.56 8.31 -30.90
C GLU A 117 -8.50 8.81 -29.47
N TRP A 118 -7.32 9.15 -28.95
CA TRP A 118 -7.18 9.75 -27.62
C TRP A 118 -7.90 11.11 -27.53
N ASN A 119 -7.68 11.99 -28.50
CA ASN A 119 -8.24 13.33 -28.51
C ASN A 119 -9.78 13.34 -28.70
N ALA A 120 -10.33 12.30 -29.33
CA ALA A 120 -11.78 12.14 -29.51
C ALA A 120 -12.48 11.64 -28.24
N LYS A 121 -11.75 11.14 -27.23
CA LYS A 121 -12.32 10.60 -25.99
C LYS A 121 -12.82 11.68 -25.07
N SER A 122 -13.89 11.38 -24.35
CA SER A 122 -14.34 12.18 -23.22
C SER A 122 -13.32 12.15 -22.07
N GLU A 123 -13.37 13.13 -21.19
CA GLU A 123 -12.49 13.19 -20.01
C GLU A 123 -12.59 11.93 -19.16
N LYS A 124 -13.78 11.39 -18.97
CA LYS A 124 -13.99 10.14 -18.24
C LYS A 124 -13.24 8.97 -18.86
N GLU A 125 -13.35 8.80 -20.18
CA GLU A 125 -12.65 7.70 -20.89
C GLU A 125 -11.13 7.88 -20.84
N LYS A 126 -10.61 9.12 -20.90
CA LYS A 126 -9.20 9.40 -20.70
C LYS A 126 -8.73 9.00 -19.32
N GLN A 127 -9.49 9.34 -18.28
CA GLN A 127 -9.15 8.96 -16.90
C GLN A 127 -9.22 7.44 -16.68
N GLU A 128 -10.13 6.72 -17.35
CA GLU A 128 -10.20 5.25 -17.31
C GLU A 128 -8.98 4.60 -17.98
N ILE A 129 -8.44 5.20 -19.06
CA ILE A 129 -7.19 4.76 -19.70
C ILE A 129 -6.01 5.04 -18.78
N LEU A 130 -5.88 6.28 -18.26
CA LEU A 130 -4.79 6.67 -17.36
C LEU A 130 -4.74 5.82 -16.09
N MET A 131 -5.87 5.34 -15.60
CA MET A 131 -5.93 4.44 -14.45
C MET A 131 -5.10 3.16 -14.65
N ASN A 132 -4.92 2.73 -15.90
CA ASN A 132 -4.09 1.56 -16.22
C ASN A 132 -2.58 1.85 -16.14
N TYR A 133 -2.17 3.11 -16.10
CA TYR A 133 -0.77 3.54 -16.02
C TYR A 133 -0.38 4.06 -14.64
N ARG A 134 -1.34 4.57 -13.85
CA ARG A 134 -1.07 5.15 -12.52
C ARG A 134 -0.38 4.15 -11.60
N ILE A 135 0.52 4.64 -10.74
CA ILE A 135 1.20 3.83 -9.72
C ILE A 135 0.19 3.39 -8.65
N ALA A 136 -0.66 4.30 -8.15
CA ALA A 136 -1.83 3.94 -7.35
C ALA A 136 -3.05 3.87 -8.26
N TYR A 137 -3.69 2.73 -8.37
CA TYR A 137 -4.80 2.49 -9.28
C TYR A 137 -5.90 1.65 -8.65
N LEU A 138 -7.10 1.77 -9.19
CA LEU A 138 -8.25 1.00 -8.78
C LEU A 138 -8.35 -0.26 -9.63
N GLY A 139 -8.04 -1.40 -9.04
CA GLY A 139 -8.04 -2.70 -9.71
C GLY A 139 -9.11 -3.64 -9.17
N GLU A 140 -9.41 -4.68 -9.92
CA GLU A 140 -10.22 -5.81 -9.46
C GLU A 140 -9.29 -6.98 -9.13
N THR A 141 -9.23 -7.36 -7.87
CA THR A 141 -8.37 -8.44 -7.40
C THR A 141 -9.16 -9.52 -6.66
N MET A 142 -8.63 -10.74 -6.67
CA MET A 142 -9.14 -11.80 -5.79
C MET A 142 -8.65 -11.52 -4.39
N VAL A 143 -9.57 -11.50 -3.44
CA VAL A 143 -9.30 -11.23 -2.02
C VAL A 143 -9.88 -12.33 -1.14
N ASN A 144 -9.28 -12.52 0.03
CA ASN A 144 -9.78 -13.41 1.07
C ASN A 144 -10.90 -12.70 1.83
N TRP A 145 -12.14 -12.98 1.51
CA TRP A 145 -13.30 -12.37 2.16
C TRP A 145 -13.83 -13.24 3.29
N CYS A 146 -13.97 -12.67 4.47
CA CYS A 146 -14.63 -13.29 5.62
C CYS A 146 -15.93 -12.52 5.92
N ALA A 147 -17.07 -13.17 5.72
CA ALA A 147 -18.38 -12.53 5.90
C ALA A 147 -18.67 -12.23 7.37
N GLU A 148 -18.29 -13.13 8.26
CA GLU A 148 -18.50 -13.02 9.71
C GLU A 148 -17.70 -11.90 10.33
N LEU A 149 -16.48 -11.66 9.83
CA LEU A 149 -15.66 -10.53 10.24
C LEU A 149 -15.97 -9.24 9.46
N GLY A 150 -16.70 -9.35 8.34
CA GLY A 150 -17.11 -8.22 7.49
C GLY A 150 -15.93 -7.54 6.79
N THR A 151 -14.83 -8.25 6.54
CA THR A 151 -13.60 -7.65 6.02
C THR A 151 -12.80 -8.59 5.10
N VAL A 152 -11.83 -7.99 4.41
CA VAL A 152 -10.80 -8.70 3.65
C VAL A 152 -9.64 -9.04 4.58
N LEU A 153 -9.12 -10.26 4.47
CA LEU A 153 -8.00 -10.77 5.24
C LEU A 153 -6.75 -10.88 4.38
N ALA A 154 -5.60 -10.60 4.98
CA ALA A 154 -4.29 -10.92 4.39
C ALA A 154 -4.10 -12.45 4.29
N ASN A 155 -3.18 -12.89 3.45
CA ASN A 155 -2.92 -14.33 3.29
C ASN A 155 -2.50 -14.98 4.61
N ASP A 156 -1.71 -14.28 5.42
CA ASP A 156 -1.21 -14.78 6.71
C ASP A 156 -2.32 -14.88 7.78
N GLU A 157 -3.45 -14.23 7.57
CA GLU A 157 -4.62 -14.29 8.46
C GLU A 157 -5.60 -15.44 8.10
N VAL A 158 -5.25 -16.25 7.10
CA VAL A 158 -6.05 -17.40 6.64
C VAL A 158 -5.27 -18.69 6.84
N VAL A 159 -5.77 -19.56 7.70
CA VAL A 159 -5.19 -20.88 7.98
C VAL A 159 -6.23 -21.94 7.65
N ASP A 160 -5.86 -22.91 6.80
CA ASP A 160 -6.75 -24.01 6.39
C ASP A 160 -8.15 -23.59 5.89
N GLY A 161 -8.22 -22.43 5.22
CA GLY A 161 -9.47 -21.89 4.65
C GLY A 161 -10.38 -21.17 5.64
N VAL A 162 -9.91 -20.95 6.86
CA VAL A 162 -10.63 -20.19 7.90
C VAL A 162 -9.79 -19.01 8.40
N SER A 163 -10.45 -18.00 8.96
CA SER A 163 -9.76 -16.87 9.58
C SER A 163 -9.01 -17.31 10.83
N GLU A 164 -7.76 -16.88 11.00
CA GLU A 164 -7.00 -17.11 12.24
C GLU A 164 -7.77 -16.60 13.46
N ARG A 165 -8.42 -15.45 13.29
CA ARG A 165 -9.28 -14.86 14.32
C ARG A 165 -10.71 -15.37 14.18
N GLY A 166 -11.14 -16.18 15.14
CA GLY A 166 -12.52 -16.68 15.25
C GLY A 166 -12.81 -17.96 14.47
N GLY A 167 -11.91 -18.45 13.60
CA GLY A 167 -12.10 -19.71 12.87
C GLY A 167 -13.24 -19.69 11.84
N PHE A 168 -13.56 -18.52 11.30
CA PHE A 168 -14.68 -18.36 10.37
C PHE A 168 -14.30 -18.71 8.93
N PRO A 169 -15.22 -19.25 8.13
CA PRO A 169 -14.96 -19.57 6.72
C PRO A 169 -14.49 -18.34 5.92
N VAL A 170 -13.48 -18.55 5.09
CA VAL A 170 -12.94 -17.53 4.20
C VAL A 170 -13.16 -17.98 2.76
N ILE A 171 -13.66 -17.07 1.92
CA ILE A 171 -13.88 -17.33 0.50
C ILE A 171 -13.05 -16.40 -0.38
N GLN A 172 -12.65 -16.91 -1.54
CA GLN A 172 -12.06 -16.08 -2.57
C GLN A 172 -13.16 -15.27 -3.27
N LYS A 173 -13.03 -13.94 -3.24
CA LYS A 173 -14.01 -13.04 -3.85
C LYS A 173 -13.30 -11.98 -4.68
N LYS A 174 -13.80 -11.74 -5.89
CA LYS A 174 -13.33 -10.63 -6.73
C LYS A 174 -13.92 -9.32 -6.20
N MET A 175 -13.03 -8.41 -5.81
CA MET A 175 -13.43 -7.11 -5.28
C MET A 175 -12.61 -5.99 -5.91
N ARG A 176 -13.24 -4.82 -6.03
CA ARG A 176 -12.58 -3.60 -6.45
C ARG A 176 -11.79 -3.03 -5.28
N GLN A 177 -10.47 -2.88 -5.46
CA GLN A 177 -9.54 -2.47 -4.43
C GLN A 177 -8.56 -1.43 -4.98
N TRP A 178 -8.10 -0.54 -4.10
CA TRP A 178 -6.92 0.24 -4.40
C TRP A 178 -5.68 -0.66 -4.42
N CYS A 179 -4.91 -0.53 -5.48
CA CYS A 179 -3.69 -1.29 -5.71
C CYS A 179 -2.52 -0.32 -5.92
N LEU A 180 -1.33 -0.73 -5.48
CA LEU A 180 -0.07 -0.06 -5.80
C LEU A 180 0.72 -0.92 -6.79
N ARG A 181 1.26 -0.30 -7.84
CA ARG A 181 2.03 -0.97 -8.90
C ARG A 181 3.46 -1.27 -8.44
N VAL A 182 3.58 -1.99 -7.32
CA VAL A 182 4.89 -2.33 -6.72
C VAL A 182 5.73 -3.22 -7.62
N SER A 183 5.10 -4.06 -8.44
CA SER A 183 5.79 -4.95 -9.39
C SER A 183 6.61 -4.21 -10.45
N ALA A 184 6.26 -2.97 -10.78
CA ALA A 184 7.04 -2.13 -11.70
C ALA A 184 8.44 -1.81 -11.15
N TYR A 185 8.61 -1.83 -9.84
CA TYR A 185 9.89 -1.56 -9.16
C TYR A 185 10.71 -2.83 -8.89
N ALA A 186 10.17 -4.02 -9.18
CA ALA A 186 10.79 -5.28 -8.77
C ALA A 186 12.22 -5.46 -9.33
N GLN A 187 12.45 -5.16 -10.63
CA GLN A 187 13.77 -5.27 -11.21
C GLN A 187 14.75 -4.28 -10.59
N ARG A 188 14.35 -3.03 -10.42
CA ARG A 188 15.17 -2.00 -9.78
C ARG A 188 15.55 -2.37 -8.35
N LEU A 189 14.63 -2.97 -7.60
CA LEU A 189 14.90 -3.46 -6.24
C LEU A 189 15.92 -4.61 -6.24
N LEU A 190 15.81 -5.56 -7.18
CA LEU A 190 16.77 -6.65 -7.31
C LEU A 190 18.17 -6.14 -7.66
N ASP A 191 18.28 -5.29 -8.66
CA ASP A 191 19.56 -4.70 -9.08
C ASP A 191 20.19 -3.89 -7.94
N GLY A 192 19.36 -3.19 -7.14
CA GLY A 192 19.80 -2.43 -5.98
C GLY A 192 20.44 -3.30 -4.88
N LEU A 193 20.05 -4.57 -4.75
CA LEU A 193 20.66 -5.47 -3.76
C LEU A 193 22.15 -5.74 -4.02
N ASP A 194 22.60 -5.64 -5.27
CA ASP A 194 24.00 -5.86 -5.62
C ASP A 194 24.90 -4.65 -5.29
N THR A 195 24.28 -3.48 -5.07
CA THR A 195 24.99 -2.21 -4.77
C THR A 195 25.15 -1.93 -3.28
N ILE A 196 24.52 -2.71 -2.40
CA ILE A 196 24.53 -2.48 -0.95
C ILE A 196 25.39 -3.49 -0.19
N GLU A 197 25.97 -3.06 0.93
CA GLU A 197 26.80 -3.90 1.79
C GLU A 197 25.96 -4.67 2.83
N TRP A 198 25.17 -5.63 2.36
CA TRP A 198 24.43 -6.54 3.20
C TRP A 198 25.00 -7.95 3.16
N THR A 199 24.72 -8.74 4.19
CA THR A 199 25.10 -10.16 4.20
C THR A 199 24.34 -10.93 3.09
N ASP A 200 24.97 -11.99 2.56
CA ASP A 200 24.36 -12.80 1.49
C ASP A 200 23.02 -13.42 1.92
N SER A 201 22.90 -13.85 3.17
CA SER A 201 21.67 -14.40 3.73
C SER A 201 20.53 -13.37 3.71
N LEU A 202 20.82 -12.09 4.04
CA LEU A 202 19.82 -11.04 4.01
C LEU A 202 19.41 -10.68 2.57
N LYS A 203 20.39 -10.60 1.66
CA LYS A 203 20.11 -10.37 0.23
C LYS A 203 19.23 -11.49 -0.36
N GLU A 204 19.51 -12.74 -0.01
CA GLU A 204 18.71 -13.87 -0.47
C GLU A 204 17.27 -13.82 0.07
N THR A 205 17.09 -13.47 1.33
CA THR A 205 15.77 -13.25 1.91
C THR A 205 15.01 -12.15 1.15
N GLN A 206 15.67 -11.05 0.82
CA GLN A 206 15.04 -9.97 0.05
C GLN A 206 14.70 -10.39 -1.39
N ARG A 207 15.56 -11.16 -2.08
CA ARG A 207 15.25 -11.71 -3.41
C ARG A 207 14.00 -12.57 -3.38
N ASN A 208 13.87 -13.44 -2.36
CA ASN A 208 12.69 -14.29 -2.19
C ASN A 208 11.42 -13.47 -1.96
N TRP A 209 11.50 -12.38 -1.21
CA TRP A 209 10.37 -11.47 -0.97
C TRP A 209 9.96 -10.70 -2.22
N ILE A 210 10.90 -10.24 -3.01
CA ILE A 210 10.63 -9.57 -4.29
C ILE A 210 9.99 -10.55 -5.28
N GLY A 211 10.37 -11.84 -5.23
CA GLY A 211 9.68 -12.92 -5.94
C GLY A 211 9.86 -12.91 -7.46
N ARG A 212 11.00 -12.45 -7.98
CA ARG A 212 11.29 -12.37 -9.42
C ARG A 212 12.58 -13.11 -9.79
#